data_4abfbf29417639e405700fdb06c5b4de
#
_entry.id   4abfbf29417639e405700fdb06c5b4de
#
_cell.length_a   1.000
_cell.length_b   1.000
_cell.length_c   1.000
_cell.angle_alpha   90.00
_cell.angle_beta   90.00
_cell.angle_gamma   90.00
#
_symmetry.space_group_name_H-M   'P 1'
#
loop_
_entity.id
_entity.type
_entity.pdbx_description
1 polymer ?
#
loop_
_entity_poly.entity_id
_entity_poly.type
_entity_poly.pdbx_seq_one_letter_code
_entity_poly.pdbx_strand_id
1 'polypeptide(L)'
;MAVEQAQLALRLSPSDPLIYLPYVSLAYAHFAARRFEEAAAAASRASQSNPRFSPPYMLHTAALAELGRSNDAKEMAQRLLELEPGITTSTAIRSARYANPENIAALRSALRKAGLPEE
;
A
#
# COMPACT_ATOMS: atom_id res chain seq x y z
N MET A 1 -13.36 13.15 5.35
CA MET A 1 -12.98 11.72 5.23
C MET A 1 -11.93 11.53 4.15
N ALA A 2 -10.93 10.69 4.40
CA ALA A 2 -9.81 10.54 3.48
C ALA A 2 -10.22 10.07 2.08
N VAL A 3 -11.18 9.14 1.99
CA VAL A 3 -11.64 8.61 0.70
C VAL A 3 -12.32 9.71 -0.13
N GLU A 4 -13.19 10.49 0.52
CA GLU A 4 -13.91 11.56 -0.16
C GLU A 4 -12.98 12.65 -0.66
N GLN A 5 -12.01 13.04 0.16
CA GLN A 5 -11.01 14.04 -0.22
C GLN A 5 -10.13 13.55 -1.36
N ALA A 6 -9.70 12.29 -1.32
CA ALA A 6 -8.89 11.72 -2.38
C ALA A 6 -9.66 11.63 -3.70
N GLN A 7 -10.93 11.23 -3.65
CA GLN A 7 -11.78 11.17 -4.83
C GLN A 7 -12.02 12.55 -5.44
N LEU A 8 -12.19 13.56 -4.60
CA LEU A 8 -12.34 14.93 -5.06
C LEU A 8 -11.06 15.41 -5.75
N ALA A 9 -9.89 15.14 -5.16
CA ALA A 9 -8.60 15.52 -5.75
C ALA A 9 -8.41 14.86 -7.12
N LEU A 10 -8.79 13.58 -7.28
CA LEU A 10 -8.69 12.87 -8.56
C LEU A 10 -9.59 13.49 -9.62
N ARG A 11 -10.77 13.99 -9.23
CA ARG A 11 -11.67 14.64 -10.17
C ARG A 11 -11.18 16.02 -10.59
N LEU A 12 -10.60 16.78 -9.64
CA LEU A 12 -10.18 18.15 -9.90
C LEU A 12 -8.88 18.24 -10.68
N SER A 13 -7.96 17.29 -10.47
CA SER A 13 -6.63 17.34 -11.07
C SER A 13 -6.16 15.96 -11.54
N PRO A 14 -6.85 15.35 -12.53
CA PRO A 14 -6.50 13.99 -12.96
C PRO A 14 -5.12 13.90 -13.64
N SER A 15 -4.59 15.03 -14.09
CA SER A 15 -3.28 15.08 -14.76
C SER A 15 -2.16 15.58 -13.83
N ASP A 16 -2.45 15.83 -12.57
CA ASP A 16 -1.46 16.35 -11.62
C ASP A 16 -0.34 15.33 -11.43
N PRO A 17 0.95 15.73 -11.50
CA PRO A 17 2.07 14.84 -11.24
C PRO A 17 2.05 14.21 -9.84
N LEU A 18 1.35 14.82 -8.89
CA LEU A 18 1.21 14.30 -7.52
C LEU A 18 -0.04 13.46 -7.33
N ILE A 19 -0.68 13.01 -8.42
CA ILE A 19 -1.93 12.24 -8.33
C ILE A 19 -1.76 10.91 -7.58
N TYR A 20 -0.53 10.40 -7.47
CA TYR A 20 -0.27 9.19 -6.70
C TYR A 20 -0.63 9.36 -5.22
N LEU A 21 -0.55 10.57 -4.66
CA LEU A 21 -0.86 10.82 -3.26
C LEU A 21 -2.34 10.54 -2.92
N PRO A 22 -3.32 11.00 -3.69
CA PRO A 22 -4.71 10.60 -3.48
C PRO A 22 -4.92 9.08 -3.57
N TYR A 23 -4.24 8.40 -4.49
CA TYR A 23 -4.34 6.95 -4.59
C TYR A 23 -3.74 6.25 -3.39
N VAL A 24 -2.62 6.77 -2.83
CA VAL A 24 -2.06 6.24 -1.59
C VAL A 24 -3.05 6.39 -0.44
N SER A 25 -3.69 7.55 -0.33
CA SER A 25 -4.72 7.80 0.70
C SER A 25 -5.90 6.84 0.57
N LEU A 26 -6.35 6.59 -0.67
CA LEU A 26 -7.41 5.63 -0.94
C LEU A 26 -6.99 4.22 -0.52
N ALA A 27 -5.75 3.83 -0.83
CA ALA A 27 -5.25 2.51 -0.49
C ALA A 27 -5.24 2.30 1.02
N TYR A 28 -4.77 3.28 1.78
CA TYR A 28 -4.79 3.21 3.25
C TYR A 28 -6.22 3.12 3.79
N ALA A 29 -7.12 3.96 3.27
CA ALA A 29 -8.50 4.00 3.74
C ALA A 29 -9.23 2.68 3.44
N HIS A 30 -9.04 2.12 2.26
CA HIS A 30 -9.63 0.84 1.90
C HIS A 30 -9.04 -0.31 2.71
N PHE A 31 -7.72 -0.30 2.93
CA PHE A 31 -7.09 -1.31 3.76
C PHE A 31 -7.66 -1.27 5.19
N ALA A 32 -7.78 -0.09 5.76
CA ALA A 32 -8.34 0.08 7.10
C ALA A 32 -9.80 -0.39 7.18
N ALA A 33 -10.56 -0.21 6.09
CA ALA A 33 -11.95 -0.64 6.01
C ALA A 33 -12.10 -2.12 5.61
N ARG A 34 -11.00 -2.85 5.49
CA ARG A 34 -10.97 -4.26 5.07
C ARG A 34 -11.46 -4.47 3.64
N ARG A 35 -11.35 -3.47 2.80
CA ARG A 35 -11.67 -3.55 1.36
C ARG A 35 -10.37 -3.79 0.60
N PHE A 36 -9.88 -5.03 0.69
CA PHE A 36 -8.54 -5.36 0.20
C PHE A 36 -8.41 -5.30 -1.32
N GLU A 37 -9.46 -5.63 -2.06
CA GLU A 37 -9.41 -5.51 -3.53
C GLU A 37 -9.30 -4.05 -3.96
N GLU A 38 -10.10 -3.17 -3.36
CA GLU A 38 -10.04 -1.75 -3.64
C GLU A 38 -8.70 -1.16 -3.17
N ALA A 39 -8.19 -1.63 -2.03
CA ALA A 39 -6.88 -1.20 -1.54
C ALA A 39 -5.77 -1.58 -2.54
N ALA A 40 -5.80 -2.81 -3.04
CA ALA A 40 -4.82 -3.26 -4.03
C ALA A 40 -4.92 -2.46 -5.32
N ALA A 41 -6.13 -2.19 -5.80
CA ALA A 41 -6.35 -1.41 -7.02
C ALA A 41 -5.82 0.02 -6.86
N ALA A 42 -6.12 0.68 -5.73
CA ALA A 42 -5.64 2.04 -5.48
C ALA A 42 -4.11 2.06 -5.35
N ALA A 43 -3.52 1.09 -4.67
CA ALA A 43 -2.07 0.98 -4.53
C ALA A 43 -1.41 0.77 -5.90
N SER A 44 -2.00 -0.05 -6.76
CA SER A 44 -1.50 -0.26 -8.12
C SER A 44 -1.50 1.04 -8.93
N ARG A 45 -2.58 1.82 -8.83
CA ARG A 45 -2.66 3.13 -9.50
C ARG A 45 -1.59 4.08 -9.00
N ALA A 46 -1.37 4.12 -7.68
CA ALA A 46 -0.34 4.97 -7.10
C ALA A 46 1.05 4.58 -7.61
N SER A 47 1.37 3.29 -7.66
CA SER A 47 2.67 2.84 -8.14
C SER A 47 2.87 3.07 -9.63
N GLN A 48 1.80 3.02 -10.42
CA GLN A 48 1.86 3.38 -11.84
C GLN A 48 2.18 4.86 -12.03
N SER A 49 1.65 5.71 -11.17
CA SER A 49 1.88 7.15 -11.22
C SER A 49 3.26 7.54 -10.70
N ASN A 50 3.78 6.82 -9.73
CA ASN A 50 5.12 7.06 -9.18
C ASN A 50 5.79 5.72 -8.83
N PRO A 51 6.43 5.07 -9.80
CA PRO A 51 7.01 3.73 -9.60
C PRO A 51 8.14 3.64 -8.58
N ARG A 52 8.73 4.76 -8.19
CA ARG A 52 9.83 4.78 -7.22
C ARG A 52 9.39 5.01 -5.78
N PHE A 53 8.12 5.31 -5.57
CA PHE A 53 7.57 5.53 -4.24
C PHE A 53 7.17 4.20 -3.63
N SER A 54 7.78 3.81 -2.51
CA SER A 54 7.64 2.46 -1.96
C SER A 54 6.33 2.16 -1.22
N PRO A 55 5.68 3.10 -0.50
CA PRO A 55 4.47 2.78 0.25
C PRO A 55 3.33 2.11 -0.54
N PRO A 56 3.06 2.47 -1.81
CA PRO A 56 2.04 1.74 -2.58
C PRO A 56 2.35 0.26 -2.74
N TYR A 57 3.63 -0.10 -2.93
CA TYR A 57 4.02 -1.51 -3.04
C TYR A 57 3.79 -2.26 -1.74
N MET A 58 4.05 -1.63 -0.61
CA MET A 58 3.77 -2.20 0.70
C MET A 58 2.28 -2.47 0.88
N LEU A 59 1.44 -1.49 0.58
CA LEU A 59 -0.02 -1.63 0.70
C LEU A 59 -0.58 -2.68 -0.25
N HIS A 60 -0.06 -2.72 -1.49
CA HIS A 60 -0.46 -3.71 -2.48
C HIS A 60 -0.10 -5.12 -1.99
N THR A 61 1.14 -5.28 -1.51
CA THR A 61 1.61 -6.55 -0.95
C THR A 61 0.70 -7.02 0.19
N ALA A 62 0.43 -6.13 1.14
CA ALA A 62 -0.41 -6.45 2.30
C ALA A 62 -1.84 -6.82 1.89
N ALA A 63 -2.42 -6.07 0.95
CA ALA A 63 -3.77 -6.32 0.47
C ALA A 63 -3.87 -7.67 -0.23
N LEU A 64 -2.90 -8.02 -1.06
CA LEU A 64 -2.87 -9.31 -1.75
C LEU A 64 -2.73 -10.46 -0.76
N ALA A 65 -1.90 -10.30 0.28
CA ALA A 65 -1.74 -11.31 1.32
C ALA A 65 -3.06 -11.54 2.07
N GLU A 66 -3.78 -10.48 2.38
CA GLU A 66 -5.08 -10.59 3.06
C GLU A 66 -6.15 -11.22 2.17
N LEU A 67 -6.03 -11.06 0.85
CA LEU A 67 -6.94 -11.70 -0.11
C LEU A 67 -6.62 -13.18 -0.34
N GLY A 68 -5.55 -13.69 0.26
CA GLY A 68 -5.12 -15.06 0.05
C GLY A 68 -4.38 -15.28 -1.27
N ARG A 69 -4.03 -14.23 -1.98
CA ARG A 69 -3.28 -14.29 -3.24
C ARG A 69 -1.78 -14.33 -2.96
N SER A 70 -1.33 -15.44 -2.37
CA SER A 70 0.03 -15.56 -1.83
C SER A 70 1.12 -15.36 -2.88
N ASN A 71 0.96 -15.92 -4.07
CA ASN A 71 1.96 -15.80 -5.13
C ASN A 71 2.10 -14.35 -5.59
N ASP A 72 0.98 -13.66 -5.78
CA ASP A 72 0.98 -12.27 -6.19
C ASP A 72 1.57 -11.38 -5.09
N ALA A 73 1.26 -11.68 -3.83
CA ALA A 73 1.81 -10.95 -2.70
C ALA A 73 3.33 -11.09 -2.63
N LYS A 74 3.86 -12.29 -2.85
CA LYS A 74 5.30 -12.52 -2.88
C LYS A 74 5.99 -11.79 -4.01
N GLU A 75 5.36 -11.75 -5.17
CA GLU A 75 5.87 -11.01 -6.32
C GLU A 75 5.96 -9.51 -6.02
N MET A 76 4.92 -8.96 -5.40
CA MET A 76 4.92 -7.56 -4.99
C MET A 76 5.95 -7.27 -3.91
N ALA A 77 6.13 -8.18 -2.96
CA ALA A 77 7.17 -8.05 -1.94
C ALA A 77 8.55 -8.01 -2.58
N GLN A 78 8.78 -8.80 -3.62
CA GLN A 78 10.04 -8.78 -4.36
C GLN A 78 10.27 -7.44 -5.05
N ARG A 79 9.25 -6.86 -5.65
CA ARG A 79 9.35 -5.52 -6.26
C ARG A 79 9.70 -4.47 -5.22
N LEU A 80 9.09 -4.58 -4.03
CA LEU A 80 9.40 -3.67 -2.93
C LEU A 80 10.86 -3.80 -2.51
N LEU A 81 11.37 -5.04 -2.43
CA LEU A 81 12.78 -5.29 -2.10
C LEU A 81 13.72 -4.78 -3.19
N GLU A 82 13.32 -4.81 -4.45
CA GLU A 82 14.11 -4.25 -5.54
C GLU A 82 14.21 -2.73 -5.42
N LEU A 83 13.13 -2.07 -5.01
CA LEU A 83 13.13 -0.62 -4.78
C LEU A 83 13.96 -0.23 -3.57
N GLU A 84 13.83 -0.99 -2.49
CA GLU A 84 14.52 -0.76 -1.23
C GLU A 84 15.11 -2.05 -0.72
N PRO A 85 16.33 -2.41 -1.17
CA PRO A 85 16.91 -3.72 -0.83
C PRO A 85 17.05 -4.01 0.66
N GLY A 86 17.15 -2.98 1.48
CA GLY A 86 17.24 -3.14 2.93
C GLY A 86 15.91 -3.08 3.67
N ILE A 87 14.78 -3.03 2.95
CA ILE A 87 13.49 -2.86 3.61
C ILE A 87 13.08 -4.11 4.39
N THR A 88 12.52 -3.87 5.57
CA THR A 88 11.96 -4.90 6.42
C THR A 88 10.52 -4.56 6.73
N THR A 89 9.80 -5.50 7.35
CA THR A 89 8.42 -5.26 7.80
C THR A 89 8.38 -4.04 8.72
N SER A 90 9.32 -3.93 9.65
CA SER A 90 9.38 -2.80 10.59
C SER A 90 9.60 -1.47 9.88
N THR A 91 10.53 -1.40 8.92
CA THR A 91 10.78 -0.15 8.20
C THR A 91 9.65 0.22 7.25
N ALA A 92 9.03 -0.77 6.62
CA ALA A 92 7.88 -0.53 5.76
C ALA A 92 6.71 0.08 6.55
N ILE A 93 6.46 -0.42 7.75
CA ILE A 93 5.36 0.06 8.60
C ILE A 93 5.59 1.50 9.06
N ARG A 94 6.84 1.95 9.18
CA ARG A 94 7.14 3.34 9.55
C ARG A 94 6.53 4.35 8.57
N SER A 95 6.30 3.95 7.33
CA SER A 95 5.65 4.83 6.36
C SER A 95 4.15 4.98 6.60
N ALA A 96 3.56 4.13 7.43
CA ALA A 96 2.12 4.14 7.75
C ALA A 96 1.83 5.03 8.96
N ARG A 97 2.27 6.29 8.88
CA ARG A 97 2.20 7.24 10.01
C ARG A 97 0.80 7.47 10.55
N TYR A 98 -0.20 7.38 9.68
CA TYR A 98 -1.57 7.71 10.02
C TYR A 98 -2.43 6.49 10.33
N ALA A 99 -1.82 5.30 10.28
CA ALA A 99 -2.55 4.08 10.61
C ALA A 99 -2.66 3.94 12.13
N ASN A 100 -3.83 3.52 12.60
CA ASN A 100 -3.99 3.23 14.03
C ASN A 100 -3.28 1.90 14.37
N PRO A 101 -3.09 1.59 15.69
CA PRO A 101 -2.37 0.37 16.09
C PRO A 101 -2.96 -0.92 15.53
N GLU A 102 -4.27 -1.01 15.36
CA GLU A 102 -4.92 -2.19 14.80
C GLU A 102 -4.54 -2.38 13.33
N ASN A 103 -4.49 -1.30 12.57
CA ASN A 103 -4.10 -1.33 11.17
C ASN A 103 -2.61 -1.64 11.02
N ILE A 104 -1.78 -1.12 11.92
CA ILE A 104 -0.34 -1.44 11.93
C ILE A 104 -0.13 -2.94 12.18
N ALA A 105 -0.85 -3.52 13.13
CA ALA A 105 -0.77 -4.95 13.42
C ALA A 105 -1.20 -5.79 12.20
N ALA A 106 -2.27 -5.37 11.53
CA ALA A 106 -2.75 -6.04 10.32
C ALA A 106 -1.75 -5.96 9.18
N LEU A 107 -1.14 -4.78 8.98
CA LEU A 107 -0.09 -4.60 7.97
C LEU A 107 1.11 -5.48 8.26
N ARG A 108 1.56 -5.53 9.52
CA ARG A 108 2.69 -6.36 9.94
C ARG A 108 2.43 -7.83 9.63
N SER A 109 1.26 -8.33 10.03
CA SER A 109 0.87 -9.71 9.80
C SER A 109 0.82 -10.04 8.30
N ALA A 110 0.22 -9.17 7.50
CA ALA A 110 0.09 -9.37 6.06
C ALA A 110 1.45 -9.37 5.36
N LEU A 111 2.35 -8.47 5.73
CA LEU A 111 3.68 -8.38 5.13
C LEU A 111 4.52 -9.61 5.49
N ARG A 112 4.38 -10.14 6.70
CA ARG A 112 5.03 -11.40 7.08
C ARG A 112 4.54 -12.56 6.21
N LYS A 113 3.24 -12.65 5.99
CA LYS A 113 2.65 -13.69 5.13
C LYS A 113 3.19 -13.63 3.71
N ALA A 114 3.48 -12.43 3.24
CA ALA A 114 4.05 -12.22 1.90
C ALA A 114 5.55 -12.54 1.83
N GLY A 115 6.19 -12.79 2.96
CA GLY A 115 7.60 -13.16 3.00
C GLY A 115 8.57 -12.00 3.14
N LEU A 116 8.08 -10.80 3.49
CA LEU A 116 8.97 -9.67 3.74
C LEU A 116 9.76 -9.90 5.03
N PRO A 117 11.09 -9.66 5.04
CA PRO A 117 11.89 -9.82 6.27
C PRO A 117 11.36 -8.94 7.41
N GLU A 118 11.39 -9.45 8.65
CA GLU A 118 10.91 -8.69 9.79
C GLU A 118 11.85 -7.55 10.20
N GLU A 119 13.14 -7.84 10.15
CA GLU A 119 14.17 -6.85 10.49
C GLU A 119 15.44 -7.06 9.72
#